data_3291c272f1732466e7703236942b186e
#
_entry.id   3291c272f1732466e7703236942b186e
#
_cell.length_a   1.000
_cell.length_b   1.000
_cell.length_c   1.000
_cell.angle_alpha   90.00
_cell.angle_beta   90.00
_cell.angle_gamma   90.00
#
_symmetry.space_group_name_H-M   'P 1'
#
loop_
_entity.id
_entity.type
_entity.pdbx_description
1 polymer ?
#
loop_
_entity_poly.entity_id
_entity_poly.type
_entity_poly.pdbx_seq_one_letter_code
_entity_poly.pdbx_strand_id
1 'polypeptide(L)'
;MTQRNGIWVKLKNNNPCDFIVYNGVNLFYIELKSVKGKSFPLSNLSKEQEEGMYKEALKDNGQKGYLIVHFRELNKVVMINILDFISLKVYLDIKAKKSFNYIEFMSYGGVEIPLYIPNDKRSNYLDLSKLLHN
;
A
#
# COMPACT_ATOMS: atom_id res chain seq x y z
N MET A 1 -7.25 9.06 -15.23
CA MET A 1 -5.94 9.42 -15.77
C MET A 1 -5.21 8.20 -16.25
N THR A 2 -4.55 8.31 -17.36
CA THR A 2 -3.73 7.22 -17.85
C THR A 2 -2.27 7.62 -17.76
N GLN A 3 -1.45 6.63 -17.64
CA GLN A 3 -0.02 6.80 -17.59
C GLN A 3 0.61 6.05 -18.74
N ARG A 4 1.82 6.44 -19.04
CA ARG A 4 2.62 5.61 -19.90
C ARG A 4 2.77 4.27 -19.26
N ASN A 5 2.93 3.29 -20.06
CA ASN A 5 3.09 1.91 -19.61
C ASN A 5 1.80 1.32 -19.06
N GLY A 6 0.69 2.03 -19.19
CA GLY A 6 -0.62 1.50 -18.85
C GLY A 6 -0.78 1.04 -17.42
N ILE A 7 -0.09 1.73 -16.51
CA ILE A 7 -0.03 1.24 -15.13
C ILE A 7 -1.02 1.90 -14.19
N TRP A 8 -1.74 2.90 -14.66
CA TRP A 8 -2.65 3.63 -13.78
C TRP A 8 -4.07 3.53 -14.26
N VAL A 9 -4.95 3.23 -13.33
CA VAL A 9 -6.39 3.30 -13.56
C VAL A 9 -7.00 3.88 -12.30
N LYS A 10 -7.67 5.01 -12.43
CA LYS A 10 -8.34 5.59 -11.29
C LYS A 10 -9.64 4.84 -11.06
N LEU A 11 -9.89 4.44 -9.83
CA LEU A 11 -11.04 3.65 -9.46
C LEU A 11 -12.23 4.53 -9.14
N LYS A 12 -13.40 3.96 -9.39
CA LYS A 12 -14.66 4.55 -8.96
C LYS A 12 -14.92 4.18 -7.50
N ASN A 13 -15.93 4.82 -6.94
CA ASN A 13 -16.40 4.45 -5.62
C ASN A 13 -16.84 2.98 -5.60
N ASN A 14 -16.82 2.36 -4.45
CA ASN A 14 -17.18 0.97 -4.22
C ASN A 14 -16.11 -0.04 -4.60
N ASN A 15 -14.93 0.41 -4.95
CA ASN A 15 -13.83 -0.50 -5.18
C ASN A 15 -13.16 -0.86 -3.86
N PRO A 16 -12.53 -2.03 -3.77
CA PRO A 16 -11.89 -2.46 -2.53
C PRO A 16 -10.63 -1.67 -2.18
N CYS A 17 -10.16 -0.83 -3.10
CA CYS A 17 -8.93 -0.08 -2.91
C CYS A 17 -8.95 1.21 -3.72
N ASP A 18 -7.92 2.04 -3.51
CA ASP A 18 -7.82 3.33 -4.19
C ASP A 18 -7.41 3.22 -5.66
N PHE A 19 -6.53 2.28 -5.98
CA PHE A 19 -6.00 2.14 -7.32
C PHE A 19 -5.89 0.70 -7.74
N ILE A 20 -6.01 0.46 -9.05
CA ILE A 20 -5.62 -0.80 -9.65
C ILE A 20 -4.47 -0.51 -10.60
N VAL A 21 -3.41 -1.32 -10.48
CA VAL A 21 -2.24 -1.21 -11.35
C VAL A 21 -2.10 -2.51 -12.13
N TYR A 22 -1.93 -2.38 -13.44
CA TYR A 22 -1.73 -3.55 -14.31
C TYR A 22 -0.38 -3.43 -14.98
N ASN A 23 0.47 -4.44 -14.81
CA ASN A 23 1.82 -4.40 -15.36
C ASN A 23 1.99 -5.23 -16.66
N GLY A 24 0.87 -5.65 -17.24
CA GLY A 24 0.90 -6.51 -18.43
C GLY A 24 0.75 -8.00 -18.11
N VAL A 25 0.94 -8.36 -16.87
CA VAL A 25 0.86 -9.76 -16.41
C VAL A 25 -0.08 -9.88 -15.22
N ASN A 26 0.09 -9.03 -14.23
CA ASN A 26 -0.64 -9.10 -12.97
C ASN A 26 -1.44 -7.84 -12.71
N LEU A 27 -2.54 -7.99 -11.98
CA LEU A 27 -3.30 -6.88 -11.42
C LEU A 27 -2.89 -6.71 -9.97
N PHE A 28 -2.72 -5.44 -9.58
CA PHE A 28 -2.37 -5.09 -8.21
C PHE A 28 -3.43 -4.13 -7.68
N TYR A 29 -3.90 -4.40 -6.48
CA TYR A 29 -4.88 -3.56 -5.79
C TYR A 29 -4.14 -2.78 -4.73
N ILE A 30 -4.18 -1.45 -4.83
CA ILE A 30 -3.36 -0.56 -4.01
C ILE A 30 -4.27 0.29 -3.13
N GLU A 31 -4.04 0.24 -1.82
CA GLU A 31 -4.66 1.15 -0.87
C GLU A 31 -3.59 2.10 -0.39
N LEU A 32 -3.83 3.40 -0.53
CA LEU A 32 -2.87 4.42 -0.18
C LEU A 32 -3.33 5.14 1.08
N LYS A 33 -2.47 5.17 2.10
CA LYS A 33 -2.75 5.82 3.36
C LYS A 33 -1.63 6.79 3.69
N SER A 34 -1.97 7.85 4.42
CA SER A 34 -0.98 8.84 4.84
C SER A 34 -1.19 9.13 6.31
N VAL A 35 -0.11 9.17 7.06
CA VAL A 35 -0.17 9.55 8.47
C VAL A 35 0.78 10.70 8.73
N LYS A 36 0.39 11.58 9.64
CA LYS A 36 1.22 12.73 9.98
C LYS A 36 2.45 12.31 10.77
N GLY A 37 2.26 11.42 11.73
CA GLY A 37 3.33 11.02 12.65
C GLY A 37 4.18 9.89 12.14
N LYS A 38 4.78 9.18 13.10
CA LYS A 38 5.71 8.10 12.83
C LYS A 38 5.10 6.72 12.96
N SER A 39 3.82 6.65 13.32
CA SER A 39 3.13 5.38 13.54
C SER A 39 1.83 5.35 12.74
N PHE A 40 1.52 4.18 12.25
CA PHE A 40 0.29 3.93 11.52
C PHE A 40 -0.67 3.14 12.42
N PRO A 41 -1.77 3.77 12.87
CA PRO A 41 -2.77 3.03 13.64
C PRO A 41 -3.43 1.96 12.78
N LEU A 42 -3.56 0.75 13.31
CA LEU A 42 -4.19 -0.34 12.57
C LEU A 42 -5.60 0.00 12.14
N SER A 43 -6.29 0.83 12.93
CA SER A 43 -7.65 1.24 12.63
C SER A 43 -7.76 2.14 11.39
N ASN A 44 -6.64 2.65 10.89
CA ASN A 44 -6.66 3.47 9.68
C ASN A 44 -6.97 2.64 8.43
N LEU A 45 -6.78 1.34 8.50
CA LEU A 45 -7.25 0.46 7.43
C LEU A 45 -8.51 -0.22 7.94
N SER A 46 -9.65 0.06 7.31
CA SER A 46 -10.91 -0.50 7.76
C SER A 46 -10.92 -2.01 7.52
N LYS A 47 -11.81 -2.68 8.27
CA LYS A 47 -11.97 -4.11 8.12
C LYS A 47 -12.40 -4.46 6.70
N GLU A 48 -13.28 -3.67 6.13
CA GLU A 48 -13.76 -3.88 4.77
C GLU A 48 -12.63 -3.72 3.76
N GLN A 49 -11.78 -2.73 3.93
CA GLN A 49 -10.64 -2.51 3.04
C GLN A 49 -9.67 -3.69 3.13
N GLU A 50 -9.36 -4.10 4.36
CA GLU A 50 -8.43 -5.21 4.57
C GLU A 50 -8.98 -6.51 3.98
N GLU A 51 -10.23 -6.82 4.25
CA GLU A 51 -10.86 -8.04 3.74
C GLU A 51 -10.94 -8.01 2.22
N GLY A 52 -11.26 -6.86 1.65
CA GLY A 52 -11.34 -6.73 0.20
C GLY A 52 -10.00 -6.98 -0.46
N MET A 53 -8.94 -6.40 0.07
CA MET A 53 -7.60 -6.59 -0.45
C MET A 53 -7.13 -8.03 -0.27
N TYR A 54 -7.40 -8.61 0.90
CA TYR A 54 -7.03 -9.99 1.18
C TYR A 54 -7.72 -10.95 0.21
N LYS A 55 -9.01 -10.72 -0.02
CA LYS A 55 -9.79 -11.53 -0.94
C LYS A 55 -9.21 -11.47 -2.34
N GLU A 56 -8.83 -10.27 -2.79
CA GLU A 56 -8.23 -10.12 -4.10
C GLU A 56 -6.84 -10.77 -4.18
N ALA A 57 -6.09 -10.71 -3.09
CA ALA A 57 -4.75 -11.30 -3.04
C ALA A 57 -4.81 -12.82 -3.11
N LEU A 58 -5.92 -13.43 -2.69
CA LEU A 58 -6.06 -14.88 -2.71
C LEU A 58 -6.55 -15.41 -4.04
N LYS A 59 -7.01 -14.55 -4.94
CA LYS A 59 -7.46 -15.00 -6.24
C LYS A 59 -6.27 -15.45 -7.07
N ASP A 60 -6.51 -16.41 -7.94
CA ASP A 60 -5.53 -16.82 -8.93
C ASP A 60 -5.28 -15.68 -9.92
N ASN A 61 -4.34 -15.89 -10.82
CA ASN A 61 -4.03 -14.96 -11.92
C ASN A 61 -3.18 -13.78 -11.50
N GLY A 62 -2.46 -13.89 -10.39
CA GLY A 62 -1.48 -12.90 -10.02
C GLY A 62 -2.04 -11.61 -9.47
N GLN A 63 -3.28 -11.61 -9.02
CA GLN A 63 -3.85 -10.43 -8.39
C GLN A 63 -3.25 -10.29 -7.00
N LYS A 64 -2.84 -9.07 -6.66
CA LYS A 64 -2.13 -8.82 -5.40
C LYS A 64 -2.64 -7.55 -4.77
N GLY A 65 -2.75 -7.55 -3.45
CA GLY A 65 -3.13 -6.38 -2.69
C GLY A 65 -1.94 -5.80 -1.96
N TYR A 66 -1.79 -4.49 -2.03
CA TYR A 66 -0.70 -3.78 -1.38
C TYR A 66 -1.22 -2.59 -0.63
N LEU A 67 -0.70 -2.40 0.57
CA LEU A 67 -0.92 -1.19 1.35
C LEU A 67 0.33 -0.32 1.19
N ILE A 68 0.11 0.94 0.85
CA ILE A 68 1.19 1.92 0.78
C ILE A 68 0.92 2.96 1.84
N VAL A 69 1.89 3.20 2.71
CA VAL A 69 1.77 4.17 3.78
C VAL A 69 2.82 5.25 3.63
N HIS A 70 2.37 6.49 3.62
CA HIS A 70 3.26 7.65 3.64
C HIS A 70 3.36 8.16 5.07
N PHE A 71 4.52 7.99 5.69
CA PHE A 71 4.83 8.54 7.00
C PHE A 71 5.37 9.95 6.78
N ARG A 72 4.49 10.94 6.86
CA ARG A 72 4.84 12.31 6.45
C ARG A 72 5.96 12.92 7.28
N GLU A 73 5.98 12.68 8.57
CA GLU A 73 7.01 13.23 9.44
C GLU A 73 8.39 12.66 9.11
N LEU A 74 8.46 11.43 8.66
CA LEU A 74 9.70 10.79 8.26
C LEU A 74 10.01 11.02 6.79
N ASN A 75 9.04 11.51 6.04
CA ASN A 75 9.11 11.61 4.58
C ASN A 75 9.48 10.27 3.94
N LYS A 76 8.88 9.20 4.43
CA LYS A 76 9.10 7.84 3.96
C LYS A 76 7.81 7.23 3.49
N VAL A 77 7.88 6.50 2.40
CA VAL A 77 6.73 5.77 1.85
C VAL A 77 7.10 4.30 1.79
N VAL A 78 6.24 3.47 2.34
CA VAL A 78 6.48 2.02 2.41
C VAL A 78 5.32 1.30 1.75
N MET A 79 5.64 0.28 0.97
CA MET A 79 4.66 -0.62 0.37
C MET A 79 4.79 -1.98 1.02
N ILE A 80 3.67 -2.57 1.43
CA ILE A 80 3.65 -3.91 1.99
C ILE A 80 2.52 -4.72 1.38
N ASN A 81 2.80 -5.97 1.07
CA ASN A 81 1.79 -6.90 0.58
C ASN A 81 0.77 -7.14 1.67
N ILE A 82 -0.50 -7.29 1.30
CA ILE A 82 -1.56 -7.45 2.30
C ILE A 82 -1.37 -8.71 3.16
N LEU A 83 -0.77 -9.76 2.60
CA LEU A 83 -0.54 -10.98 3.37
C LEU A 83 0.54 -10.74 4.45
N ASP A 84 1.58 -9.99 4.10
CA ASP A 84 2.61 -9.61 5.07
C ASP A 84 2.04 -8.65 6.11
N PHE A 85 1.15 -7.76 5.70
CA PHE A 85 0.49 -6.86 6.64
C PHE A 85 -0.32 -7.63 7.67
N ILE A 86 -1.02 -8.67 7.25
CA ILE A 86 -1.80 -9.51 8.16
C ILE A 86 -0.87 -10.22 9.14
N SER A 87 0.29 -10.70 8.67
CA SER A 87 1.28 -11.29 9.56
C SER A 87 1.79 -10.29 10.58
N LEU A 88 2.02 -9.06 10.16
CA LEU A 88 2.43 -7.98 11.05
C LEU A 88 1.35 -7.72 12.11
N LYS A 89 0.09 -7.73 11.71
CA LYS A 89 -1.02 -7.53 12.67
C LYS A 89 -1.02 -8.61 13.74
N VAL A 90 -0.79 -9.86 13.36
CA VAL A 90 -0.72 -10.94 14.33
C VAL A 90 0.42 -10.70 15.32
N TYR A 91 1.58 -10.29 14.82
CA TYR A 91 2.71 -9.96 15.69
C TYR A 91 2.37 -8.82 16.65
N LEU A 92 1.74 -7.76 16.16
CA LEU A 92 1.39 -6.63 17.00
C LEU A 92 0.33 -7.00 18.03
N ASP A 93 -0.58 -7.88 17.68
CA ASP A 93 -1.60 -8.35 18.59
C ASP A 93 -0.96 -9.11 19.77
N ILE A 94 0.02 -9.95 19.48
CA ILE A 94 0.77 -10.65 20.50
C ILE A 94 1.46 -9.67 21.43
N LYS A 95 1.94 -8.56 20.91
CA LYS A 95 2.60 -7.50 21.68
C LYS A 95 1.64 -6.52 22.31
N ALA A 96 0.34 -6.70 22.11
CA ALA A 96 -0.70 -5.78 22.59
C ALA A 96 -0.52 -4.36 22.03
N LYS A 97 0.01 -4.25 20.82
CA LYS A 97 0.20 -2.96 20.13
C LYS A 97 -0.88 -2.75 19.08
N LYS A 98 -1.32 -1.51 18.95
CA LYS A 98 -2.39 -1.15 18.00
C LYS A 98 -1.91 -0.26 16.86
N SER A 99 -0.62 -0.04 16.76
CA SER A 99 -0.02 0.72 15.67
C SER A 99 1.37 0.18 15.41
N PHE A 100 1.87 0.46 14.22
CA PHE A 100 3.22 0.05 13.89
C PHE A 100 3.95 1.21 13.21
N ASN A 101 5.28 1.18 13.35
CA ASN A 101 6.13 2.23 12.80
C ASN A 101 6.80 1.74 11.51
N TYR A 102 7.58 2.63 10.91
CA TYR A 102 8.30 2.34 9.68
C TYR A 102 9.18 1.11 9.80
N ILE A 103 9.91 1.00 10.93
CA ILE A 103 10.85 -0.11 11.13
C ILE A 103 10.10 -1.46 11.16
N GLU A 104 8.98 -1.49 11.85
CA GLU A 104 8.18 -2.72 11.93
C GLU A 104 7.64 -3.10 10.56
N PHE A 105 7.21 -2.13 9.77
CA PHE A 105 6.78 -2.37 8.40
C PHE A 105 7.89 -3.03 7.59
N MET A 106 9.08 -2.44 7.66
CA MET A 106 10.22 -2.94 6.90
C MET A 106 10.62 -4.33 7.35
N SER A 107 10.47 -4.63 8.64
CA SER A 107 10.83 -5.94 9.19
C SER A 107 9.90 -7.05 8.71
N TYR A 108 8.70 -6.70 8.27
CA TYR A 108 7.69 -7.68 7.86
C TYR A 108 7.44 -7.66 6.35
N GLY A 109 8.45 -7.30 5.59
CA GLY A 109 8.36 -7.38 4.15
C GLY A 109 8.03 -6.08 3.45
N GLY A 110 7.99 -4.98 4.19
CA GLY A 110 7.79 -3.67 3.58
C GLY A 110 8.96 -3.28 2.70
N VAL A 111 8.66 -2.52 1.66
CA VAL A 111 9.64 -2.03 0.71
C VAL A 111 9.46 -0.53 0.59
N GLU A 112 10.55 0.21 0.70
CA GLU A 112 10.48 1.66 0.55
C GLU A 112 10.23 2.03 -0.91
N ILE A 113 9.32 2.98 -1.11
CA ILE A 113 8.95 3.48 -2.44
C ILE A 113 9.48 4.89 -2.60
N PRO A 114 10.16 5.21 -3.70
CA PRO A 114 10.60 6.59 -3.94
C PRO A 114 9.42 7.53 -4.04
N LEU A 115 9.57 8.71 -3.45
CA LEU A 115 8.58 9.77 -3.46
C LEU A 115 9.15 10.96 -4.21
N TYR A 116 8.42 11.42 -5.21
CA TYR A 116 8.79 12.61 -5.97
C TYR A 116 7.85 13.74 -5.60
N ILE A 117 8.42 14.86 -5.19
CA ILE A 117 7.66 16.07 -4.85
C ILE A 117 8.01 17.12 -5.90
N PRO A 118 7.10 17.42 -6.83
CA PRO A 118 7.40 18.41 -7.87
C PRO A 118 7.52 19.82 -7.30
N ASN A 119 8.11 20.71 -8.07
CA ASN A 119 8.35 22.08 -7.64
C ASN A 119 7.06 22.83 -7.33
N ASP A 120 5.97 22.52 -7.98
CA ASP A 120 4.70 23.19 -7.74
C ASP A 120 4.02 22.72 -6.44
N LYS A 121 4.49 21.63 -5.88
CA LYS A 121 4.02 21.08 -4.60
C LYS A 121 2.53 20.80 -4.55
N ARG A 122 1.88 20.67 -5.70
CA ARG A 122 0.45 20.39 -5.73
C ARG A 122 0.12 18.93 -5.62
N SER A 123 1.06 18.05 -5.93
CA SER A 123 0.84 16.63 -5.82
C SER A 123 2.17 15.91 -5.64
N ASN A 124 2.08 14.74 -5.07
CA ASN A 124 3.23 13.87 -4.92
C ASN A 124 3.07 12.69 -5.87
N TYR A 125 4.18 12.18 -6.35
CA TYR A 125 4.19 11.02 -7.23
C TYR A 125 4.98 9.90 -6.59
N LEU A 126 4.43 8.69 -6.65
CA LEU A 126 5.07 7.50 -6.16
C LEU A 126 5.61 6.69 -7.32
N ASP A 127 6.80 6.16 -7.15
CA ASP A 127 7.39 5.28 -8.15
C ASP A 127 6.99 3.84 -7.83
N LEU A 128 6.06 3.31 -8.61
CA LEU A 128 5.55 1.96 -8.44
C LEU A 128 6.24 0.96 -9.37
N SER A 129 7.40 1.33 -9.91
CA SER A 129 8.09 0.47 -10.86
C SER A 129 8.44 -0.89 -10.28
N LYS A 130 8.55 -1.00 -8.95
CA LYS A 130 8.79 -2.30 -8.31
C LYS A 130 7.69 -3.32 -8.59
N LEU A 131 6.49 -2.86 -8.88
CA LEU A 131 5.40 -3.76 -9.24
C LEU A 131 5.53 -4.31 -10.66
N LEU A 132 6.32 -3.65 -11.49
CA LEU A 132 6.51 -4.09 -12.87
C LEU A 132 7.35 -5.35 -12.97
N HIS A 133 8.09 -5.66 -11.93
CA HIS A 133 9.03 -6.77 -11.92
C HIS A 133 8.61 -7.92 -11.00
N ASN A 134 7.40 -7.85 -10.51
CA ASN A 134 6.88 -8.92 -9.63
C ASN A 134 6.17 -10.00 -10.41
#